data_2769dbe803300b64beb5609e6046bf41
#
_entry.id   2769dbe803300b64beb5609e6046bf41
#
_cell.length_a   1.000
_cell.length_b   1.000
_cell.length_c   1.000
_cell.angle_alpha   90.00
_cell.angle_beta   90.00
_cell.angle_gamma   90.00
#
_symmetry.space_group_name_H-M   'P 1'
#
loop_
_entity.id
_entity.type
_entity.pdbx_description
1 polymer ?
#
loop_
_entity_poly.entity_id
_entity_poly.type
_entity_poly.pdbx_seq_one_letter_code
_entity_poly.pdbx_strand_id
1 'polypeptide(L)'
;MSKLHTSLLVLISAVLFTSGCANGYGGYGAPKQIIIDTQGVNMDAYYQDLADCESYARQIDVASETTEGVVEGAVVGAVIGAVLGNHETAERSAGAGAVLGGVKGNKRARHEQGRIVRRC
;
A
#
# COMPACT_ATOMS: atom_id res chain seq x y z
N MET A 1 -6.43 32.85 -24.13
CA MET A 1 -5.19 32.08 -23.82
C MET A 1 -4.77 32.19 -22.36
N SER A 2 -4.99 33.31 -21.65
CA SER A 2 -4.58 33.46 -20.24
C SER A 2 -5.34 32.56 -19.24
N LYS A 3 -6.64 32.37 -19.42
CA LYS A 3 -7.46 31.53 -18.52
C LYS A 3 -7.06 30.03 -18.52
N LEU A 4 -6.58 29.54 -19.68
CA LEU A 4 -6.15 28.14 -19.81
C LEU A 4 -4.83 27.90 -19.05
N HIS A 5 -3.89 28.88 -19.11
CA HIS A 5 -2.62 28.80 -18.37
C HIS A 5 -2.82 28.94 -16.85
N THR A 6 -3.72 29.81 -16.41
CA THR A 6 -4.05 29.93 -14.97
C THR A 6 -4.71 28.64 -14.43
N SER A 7 -5.60 28.02 -15.19
CA SER A 7 -6.23 26.76 -14.79
C SER A 7 -5.22 25.61 -14.72
N LEU A 8 -4.27 25.57 -15.67
CA LEU A 8 -3.21 24.57 -15.70
C LEU A 8 -2.25 24.72 -14.51
N LEU A 9 -1.87 25.96 -14.18
CA LEU A 9 -1.00 26.26 -13.03
C LEU A 9 -1.66 25.89 -11.69
N VAL A 10 -2.96 26.13 -11.55
CA VAL A 10 -3.71 25.75 -10.34
C VAL A 10 -3.77 24.22 -10.19
N LEU A 11 -3.97 23.50 -11.29
CA LEU A 11 -3.97 22.03 -11.26
C LEU A 11 -2.59 21.46 -10.91
N ILE A 12 -1.51 22.03 -11.45
CA ILE A 12 -0.14 21.58 -11.15
C ILE A 12 0.20 21.86 -9.67
N SER A 13 -0.21 23.02 -9.13
CA SER A 13 0.02 23.33 -7.72
C SER A 13 -0.75 22.41 -6.78
N ALA A 14 -1.98 22.05 -7.12
CA ALA A 14 -2.79 21.11 -6.33
C ALA A 14 -2.13 19.70 -6.26
N VAL A 15 -1.54 19.23 -7.36
CA VAL A 15 -0.83 17.94 -7.41
C VAL A 15 0.44 17.96 -6.55
N LEU A 16 1.16 19.08 -6.50
CA LEU A 16 2.38 19.21 -5.70
C LEU A 16 2.10 19.21 -4.18
N PHE A 17 0.93 19.69 -3.75
CA PHE A 17 0.57 19.66 -2.34
C PHE A 17 0.11 18.29 -1.84
N THR A 18 -0.33 17.39 -2.72
CA THR A 18 -0.75 16.03 -2.33
C THR A 18 0.42 15.06 -2.18
N SER A 19 1.59 15.35 -2.74
CA SER A 19 2.78 14.49 -2.63
C SER A 19 3.49 14.57 -1.27
N GLY A 20 3.12 15.52 -0.39
CA GLY A 20 3.75 15.71 0.91
C GLY A 20 3.35 14.72 2.00
N CYS A 21 2.30 13.92 1.83
CA CYS A 21 1.80 13.00 2.86
C CYS A 21 2.19 11.53 2.65
N ALA A 22 2.97 11.19 1.63
CA ALA A 22 3.36 9.81 1.35
C ALA A 22 4.43 9.25 2.30
N ASN A 23 5.09 10.11 3.08
CA ASN A 23 6.04 9.69 4.11
C ASN A 23 5.44 9.70 5.52
N GLY A 24 4.12 9.46 5.63
CA GLY A 24 3.47 9.24 6.90
C GLY A 24 4.07 8.04 7.64
N TYR A 25 5.03 8.30 8.47
CA TYR A 25 5.46 7.49 9.60
C TYR A 25 4.29 7.38 10.62
N GLY A 26 3.14 7.03 10.13
CA GLY A 26 1.88 7.03 10.86
C GLY A 26 1.10 5.74 10.62
N GLY A 27 1.50 4.66 11.26
CA GLY A 27 0.52 3.81 11.86
C GLY A 27 -0.33 2.87 11.02
N TYR A 28 0.20 2.18 10.00
CA TYR A 28 -0.38 0.89 9.63
C TYR A 28 0.77 -0.08 9.32
N GLY A 29 1.24 -0.78 10.35
CA GLY A 29 2.15 -1.90 10.19
C GLY A 29 3.63 -1.56 10.37
N ALA A 30 3.99 -0.76 11.37
CA ALA A 30 5.32 -0.93 11.96
C ALA A 30 5.46 -2.44 12.24
N PRO A 31 6.55 -3.07 11.80
CA PRO A 31 6.76 -4.48 12.11
C PRO A 31 6.59 -4.64 13.61
N LYS A 32 5.63 -5.46 14.02
CA LYS A 32 5.46 -5.75 15.45
C LYS A 32 6.79 -6.29 15.91
N GLN A 33 7.45 -5.54 16.79
CA GLN A 33 8.71 -5.96 17.33
C GLN A 33 8.53 -7.34 17.95
N ILE A 34 9.29 -8.31 17.45
CA ILE A 34 9.27 -9.67 17.97
C ILE A 34 9.95 -9.60 19.34
N ILE A 35 9.22 -9.91 20.39
CA ILE A 35 9.76 -9.99 21.74
C ILE A 35 10.29 -11.40 21.89
N ILE A 36 11.60 -11.52 22.12
CA ILE A 36 12.26 -12.80 22.35
C ILE A 36 12.82 -12.84 23.75
N ASP A 37 12.83 -14.03 24.34
CA ASP A 37 13.62 -14.29 25.54
C ASP A 37 15.09 -14.44 25.14
N THR A 38 15.94 -13.56 25.65
CA THR A 38 17.36 -13.51 25.31
C THR A 38 18.23 -14.40 26.20
N GLN A 39 17.64 -15.06 27.22
CA GLN A 39 18.39 -15.95 28.11
C GLN A 39 18.90 -17.19 27.36
N GLY A 40 20.22 -17.35 27.30
CA GLY A 40 20.86 -18.50 26.64
C GLY A 40 20.90 -18.43 25.12
N VAL A 41 20.48 -17.32 24.51
CA VAL A 41 20.50 -17.13 23.05
C VAL A 41 21.83 -16.50 22.63
N ASN A 42 22.45 -17.06 21.60
CA ASN A 42 23.57 -16.41 20.91
C ASN A 42 23.00 -15.25 20.06
N MET A 43 23.16 -14.02 20.53
CA MET A 43 22.58 -12.84 19.88
C MET A 43 23.18 -12.56 18.51
N ASP A 44 24.46 -12.89 18.26
CA ASP A 44 25.08 -12.67 16.95
C ASP A 44 24.48 -13.62 15.90
N ALA A 45 24.29 -14.89 16.24
CA ALA A 45 23.61 -15.84 15.38
C ALA A 45 22.14 -15.42 15.15
N TYR A 46 21.45 -15.00 16.19
CA TYR A 46 20.06 -14.51 16.08
C TYR A 46 19.93 -13.35 15.09
N TYR A 47 20.83 -12.35 15.14
CA TYR A 47 20.76 -11.21 14.22
C TYR A 47 21.08 -11.60 12.78
N GLN A 48 21.96 -12.57 12.57
CA GLN A 48 22.23 -13.11 11.24
C GLN A 48 20.99 -13.82 10.68
N ASP A 49 20.39 -14.72 11.44
CA ASP A 49 19.16 -15.42 11.04
C ASP A 49 18.02 -14.46 10.79
N LEU A 50 17.86 -13.43 11.63
CA LEU A 50 16.85 -12.39 11.44
C LEU A 50 17.06 -11.62 10.13
N ALA A 51 18.29 -11.25 9.80
CA ALA A 51 18.62 -10.56 8.56
C ALA A 51 18.31 -11.42 7.33
N ASP A 52 18.57 -12.71 7.40
CA ASP A 52 18.23 -13.67 6.35
C ASP A 52 16.70 -13.78 6.18
N CYS A 53 15.95 -13.90 7.27
CA CYS A 53 14.49 -13.92 7.25
C CYS A 53 13.86 -12.65 6.68
N GLU A 54 14.42 -11.49 7.03
CA GLU A 54 14.01 -10.22 6.43
C GLU A 54 14.34 -10.15 4.94
N SER A 55 15.44 -10.76 4.49
CA SER A 55 15.80 -10.82 3.08
C SER A 55 14.78 -11.65 2.28
N TYR A 56 14.33 -12.78 2.83
CA TYR A 56 13.25 -13.57 2.24
C TYR A 56 11.92 -12.82 2.23
N ALA A 57 11.59 -12.13 3.32
CA ALA A 57 10.37 -11.34 3.38
C ALA A 57 10.33 -10.21 2.34
N ARG A 58 11.49 -9.59 2.03
CA ARG A 58 11.61 -8.57 0.98
C ARG A 58 11.37 -9.09 -0.44
N GLN A 59 11.36 -10.40 -0.68
CA GLN A 59 11.00 -10.98 -1.97
C GLN A 59 9.51 -10.82 -2.29
N ILE A 60 8.68 -10.53 -1.29
CA ILE A 60 7.29 -10.14 -1.52
C ILE A 60 7.29 -8.70 -2.06
N ASP A 61 6.87 -8.57 -3.31
CA ASP A 61 6.75 -7.27 -3.96
C ASP A 61 5.47 -6.56 -3.53
N VAL A 62 5.59 -5.70 -2.53
CA VAL A 62 4.48 -4.89 -2.02
C VAL A 62 3.89 -3.97 -3.09
N ALA A 63 4.72 -3.48 -4.02
CA ALA A 63 4.26 -2.60 -5.08
C ALA A 63 3.38 -3.35 -6.07
N SER A 64 3.78 -4.56 -6.47
CA SER A 64 3.00 -5.42 -7.35
C SER A 64 1.64 -5.79 -6.72
N GLU A 65 1.63 -6.28 -5.49
CA GLU A 65 0.41 -6.62 -4.75
C GLU A 65 -0.52 -5.41 -4.56
N THR A 66 0.05 -4.23 -4.35
CA THR A 66 -0.73 -2.99 -4.23
C THR A 66 -1.36 -2.62 -5.57
N THR A 67 -0.59 -2.70 -6.66
CA THR A 67 -1.07 -2.38 -8.01
C THR A 67 -2.17 -3.35 -8.44
N GLU A 68 -2.00 -4.63 -8.19
CA GLU A 68 -3.02 -5.65 -8.46
C GLU A 68 -4.31 -5.34 -7.69
N GLY A 69 -4.20 -5.03 -6.40
CA GLY A 69 -5.34 -4.60 -5.59
C GLY A 69 -6.04 -3.34 -6.12
N VAL A 70 -5.29 -2.36 -6.64
CA VAL A 70 -5.86 -1.17 -7.29
C VAL A 70 -6.68 -1.55 -8.51
N VAL A 71 -6.13 -2.38 -9.39
CA VAL A 71 -6.80 -2.82 -10.62
C VAL A 71 -8.06 -3.62 -10.29
N GLU A 72 -7.96 -4.61 -9.41
CA GLU A 72 -9.12 -5.40 -8.96
C GLU A 72 -10.21 -4.52 -8.36
N GLY A 73 -9.84 -3.61 -7.48
CA GLY A 73 -10.79 -2.70 -6.84
C GLY A 73 -11.47 -1.75 -7.83
N ALA A 74 -10.72 -1.24 -8.81
CA ALA A 74 -11.26 -0.38 -9.87
C ALA A 74 -12.30 -1.11 -10.71
N VAL A 75 -12.00 -2.34 -11.14
CA VAL A 75 -12.91 -3.16 -11.94
C VAL A 75 -14.20 -3.47 -11.17
N VAL A 76 -14.08 -3.91 -9.93
CA VAL A 76 -15.23 -4.21 -9.07
C VAL A 76 -16.08 -2.96 -8.84
N GLY A 77 -15.45 -1.82 -8.54
CA GLY A 77 -16.13 -0.55 -8.35
C GLY A 77 -16.85 -0.07 -9.61
N ALA A 78 -16.21 -0.20 -10.77
CA ALA A 78 -16.84 0.15 -12.06
C ALA A 78 -18.08 -0.69 -12.36
N VAL A 79 -18.01 -2.01 -12.15
CA VAL A 79 -19.13 -2.92 -12.38
C VAL A 79 -20.31 -2.59 -11.45
N ILE A 80 -20.04 -2.39 -10.16
CA ILE A 80 -21.07 -2.02 -9.18
C ILE A 80 -21.72 -0.68 -9.57
N GLY A 81 -20.91 0.32 -9.90
CA GLY A 81 -21.40 1.64 -10.30
C GLY A 81 -22.22 1.62 -11.59
N ALA A 82 -21.85 0.78 -12.57
CA ALA A 82 -22.59 0.62 -13.81
C ALA A 82 -23.95 -0.08 -13.60
N VAL A 83 -24.03 -1.03 -12.68
CA VAL A 83 -25.28 -1.75 -12.37
C VAL A 83 -26.24 -0.91 -11.55
N LEU A 84 -25.74 -0.12 -10.60
CA LEU A 84 -26.56 0.64 -9.65
C LEU A 84 -26.84 2.08 -10.10
N GLY A 85 -26.16 2.57 -11.13
CA GLY A 85 -26.23 3.96 -11.53
C GLY A 85 -26.04 4.17 -13.03
N ASN A 86 -25.33 5.24 -13.36
CA ASN A 86 -24.98 5.62 -14.71
C ASN A 86 -23.44 5.64 -14.89
N HIS A 87 -23.00 6.07 -16.08
CA HIS A 87 -21.57 6.16 -16.42
C HIS A 87 -20.75 6.99 -15.39
N GLU A 88 -21.29 8.11 -14.94
CA GLU A 88 -20.63 8.95 -13.93
C GLU A 88 -20.50 8.23 -12.59
N THR A 89 -21.50 7.47 -12.18
CA THR A 89 -21.45 6.64 -10.96
C THR A 89 -20.42 5.54 -11.10
N ALA A 90 -20.31 4.91 -12.28
CA ALA A 90 -19.30 3.88 -12.54
C ALA A 90 -17.88 4.42 -12.41
N GLU A 91 -17.60 5.59 -12.94
CA GLU A 91 -16.27 6.23 -12.83
C GLU A 91 -15.90 6.56 -11.36
N ARG A 92 -16.83 7.14 -10.62
CA ARG A 92 -16.62 7.47 -9.20
C ARG A 92 -16.43 6.22 -8.36
N SER A 93 -17.22 5.18 -8.60
CA SER A 93 -17.11 3.89 -7.90
C SER A 93 -15.84 3.15 -8.25
N ALA A 94 -15.37 3.23 -9.50
CA ALA A 94 -14.08 2.69 -9.92
C ALA A 94 -12.91 3.35 -9.15
N GLY A 95 -12.93 4.68 -9.05
CA GLY A 95 -11.92 5.42 -8.29
C GLY A 95 -11.91 5.05 -6.80
N ALA A 96 -13.07 4.98 -6.16
CA ALA A 96 -13.18 4.56 -4.76
C ALA A 96 -12.72 3.11 -4.58
N GLY A 97 -13.12 2.21 -5.48
CA GLY A 97 -12.71 0.81 -5.48
C GLY A 97 -11.21 0.64 -5.65
N ALA A 98 -10.58 1.43 -6.54
CA ALA A 98 -9.13 1.44 -6.73
C ALA A 98 -8.37 1.78 -5.45
N VAL A 99 -8.80 2.84 -4.75
CA VAL A 99 -8.18 3.25 -3.47
C VAL A 99 -8.33 2.16 -2.41
N LEU A 100 -9.52 1.63 -2.24
CA LEU A 100 -9.78 0.57 -1.25
C LEU A 100 -9.02 -0.72 -1.58
N GLY A 101 -8.97 -1.10 -2.86
CA GLY A 101 -8.24 -2.25 -3.35
C GLY A 101 -6.73 -2.11 -3.13
N GLY A 102 -6.16 -0.94 -3.44
CA GLY A 102 -4.74 -0.65 -3.20
C GLY A 102 -4.37 -0.72 -1.71
N VAL A 103 -5.20 -0.14 -0.83
CA VAL A 103 -4.99 -0.24 0.62
C VAL A 103 -5.05 -1.70 1.10
N LYS A 104 -5.98 -2.49 0.57
CA LYS A 104 -6.13 -3.91 0.91
C LYS A 104 -4.94 -4.72 0.42
N GLY A 105 -4.49 -4.53 -0.84
CA GLY A 105 -3.30 -5.18 -1.40
C GLY A 105 -2.04 -4.87 -0.60
N ASN A 106 -1.81 -3.60 -0.28
CA ASN A 106 -0.67 -3.18 0.54
C ASN A 106 -0.67 -3.84 1.93
N LYS A 107 -1.83 -3.85 2.60
CA LYS A 107 -1.97 -4.50 3.92
C LYS A 107 -1.69 -6.00 3.84
N ARG A 108 -2.19 -6.67 2.81
CA ARG A 108 -1.98 -8.10 2.59
C ARG A 108 -0.51 -8.41 2.42
N ALA A 109 0.19 -7.71 1.53
CA ALA A 109 1.62 -7.91 1.28
C ALA A 109 2.46 -7.69 2.54
N ARG A 110 2.22 -6.61 3.29
CA ARG A 110 2.93 -6.34 4.54
C ARG A 110 2.64 -7.38 5.63
N HIS A 111 1.42 -7.90 5.68
CA HIS A 111 1.07 -8.97 6.61
C HIS A 111 1.81 -10.26 6.26
N GLU A 112 1.94 -10.58 4.97
CA GLU A 112 2.70 -11.74 4.50
C GLU A 112 4.20 -11.60 4.83
N GLN A 113 4.80 -10.44 4.55
CA GLN A 113 6.18 -10.16 4.94
C GLN A 113 6.39 -10.39 6.45
N GLY A 114 5.53 -9.81 7.29
CA GLY A 114 5.62 -10.00 8.74
C GLY A 114 5.36 -11.45 9.19
N ARG A 115 4.59 -12.22 8.42
CA ARG A 115 4.35 -13.64 8.70
C ARG A 115 5.59 -14.48 8.41
N ILE A 116 6.32 -14.17 7.34
CA ILE A 116 7.57 -14.85 7.01
C ILE A 116 8.58 -14.64 8.14
N VAL A 117 8.86 -13.39 8.50
CA VAL A 117 9.82 -13.05 9.56
C VAL A 117 9.48 -13.74 10.89
N ARG A 118 8.18 -13.86 11.23
CA ARG A 118 7.78 -14.54 12.47
C ARG A 118 7.86 -16.06 12.43
N ARG A 119 7.95 -16.67 11.26
CA ARG A 119 8.02 -18.12 11.11
C ARG A 119 9.44 -18.64 10.95
N CYS A 120 10.34 -17.76 10.58
CA CYS A 120 11.76 -18.03 10.65
C CYS A 120 12.22 -18.22 12.09
#